data_119994043f7fc13f3ff64ee34d4f9423
#
_entry.id   119994043f7fc13f3ff64ee34d4f9423
#
_cell.length_a   1.000
_cell.length_b   1.000
_cell.length_c   1.000
_cell.angle_alpha   90.00
_cell.angle_beta   90.00
_cell.angle_gamma   90.00
#
_symmetry.space_group_name_H-M   'P 1'
#
loop_
_entity.id
_entity.type
_entity.pdbx_description
1 polymer ?
#
loop_
_entity_poly.entity_id
_entity_poly.type
_entity_poly.pdbx_seq_one_letter_code
_entity_poly.pdbx_strand_id
1 'polypeptide(L)'
;MYLEIKYIVLNIKVFTNSNRNHIEFINNYIKIHITSAPKHNRANIHTMKMLSELFNVSINNVIIIQGKNSSNKKIKIINPKKIPFKLPQDFFYYNN
;
A
#
# COMPACT_ATOMS: atom_id res chain seq x y z
N MET A 1 12.45 -21.99 13.32
CA MET A 1 11.20 -21.26 13.60
C MET A 1 11.18 -19.93 12.85
N TYR A 2 10.08 -19.61 12.20
CA TYR A 2 9.93 -18.29 11.60
C TYR A 2 8.77 -17.56 12.25
N LEU A 3 8.85 -16.23 12.21
CA LEU A 3 7.81 -15.37 12.80
C LEU A 3 6.75 -15.06 11.75
N GLU A 4 5.50 -15.13 12.16
CA GLU A 4 4.38 -14.76 11.32
C GLU A 4 4.29 -13.24 11.23
N ILE A 5 4.10 -12.70 10.03
CA ILE A 5 3.95 -11.27 9.82
C ILE A 5 2.58 -10.83 10.32
N LYS A 6 2.56 -9.92 11.28
CA LYS A 6 1.33 -9.33 11.80
C LYS A 6 0.79 -8.25 10.86
N TYR A 7 1.66 -7.33 10.46
CA TYR A 7 1.32 -6.30 9.50
C TYR A 7 2.61 -5.71 8.91
N ILE A 8 2.46 -4.98 7.80
CA ILE A 8 3.55 -4.19 7.23
C ILE A 8 3.11 -2.74 7.14
N VAL A 9 4.08 -1.81 7.17
CA VAL A 9 3.83 -0.39 6.99
C VAL A 9 4.62 0.06 5.78
N LEU A 10 3.90 0.64 4.81
CA LEU A 10 4.46 1.04 3.53
C LEU A 10 4.45 2.55 3.39
N ASN A 11 5.52 3.08 2.81
CA ASN A 11 5.57 4.46 2.35
C ASN A 11 5.11 4.46 0.89
N ILE A 12 4.04 5.17 0.61
CA ILE A 12 3.38 5.18 -0.69
C ILE A 12 3.39 6.59 -1.25
N LYS A 13 3.70 6.70 -2.54
CA LYS A 13 3.51 7.96 -3.27
C LYS A 13 2.53 7.69 -4.40
N VAL A 14 1.42 8.44 -4.41
CA VAL A 14 0.33 8.24 -5.36
C VAL A 14 0.34 9.34 -6.41
N PHE A 15 0.23 8.93 -7.67
CA PHE A 15 0.12 9.82 -8.83
C PHE A 15 -1.25 9.60 -9.46
N THR A 16 -2.10 10.61 -9.36
CA THR A 16 -3.47 10.57 -9.90
C THR A 16 -3.49 11.00 -11.36
N ASN A 17 -4.63 10.80 -12.03
CA ASN A 17 -4.82 11.17 -13.44
C ASN A 17 -3.75 10.61 -14.37
N SER A 18 -3.23 9.44 -14.05
CA SER A 18 -2.21 8.78 -14.86
C SER A 18 -2.84 8.09 -16.07
N ASN A 19 -2.03 7.82 -17.10
CA ASN A 19 -2.52 7.16 -18.31
C ASN A 19 -2.91 5.70 -18.06
N ARG A 20 -2.31 5.07 -17.06
CA ARG A 20 -2.61 3.68 -16.70
C ARG A 20 -2.35 3.44 -15.23
N ASN A 21 -2.91 2.37 -14.72
CA ASN A 21 -2.63 1.91 -13.37
C ASN A 21 -1.30 1.16 -13.37
N HIS A 22 -0.42 1.52 -12.44
CA HIS A 22 0.92 0.94 -12.38
C HIS A 22 1.48 1.05 -10.97
N ILE A 23 2.18 0.00 -10.52
CA ILE A 23 2.84 -0.03 -9.23
C ILE A 23 4.31 -0.40 -9.43
N GLU A 24 5.20 0.37 -8.79
CA GLU A 24 6.62 0.04 -8.78
C GLU A 24 7.22 0.34 -7.41
N PHE A 25 8.21 -0.46 -7.03
CA PHE A 25 8.95 -0.25 -5.78
C PHE A 25 10.30 0.37 -6.12
N ILE A 26 10.54 1.57 -5.58
CA ILE A 26 11.78 2.33 -5.85
C ILE A 26 12.32 2.84 -4.51
N ASN A 27 13.58 2.54 -4.24
CA ASN A 27 14.23 2.89 -2.99
C ASN A 27 13.46 2.29 -1.82
N ASN A 28 12.91 3.09 -0.91
CA ASN A 28 12.20 2.58 0.25
C ASN A 28 10.71 2.92 0.21
N TYR A 29 10.17 3.16 -0.98
CA TYR A 29 8.75 3.47 -1.09
C TYR A 29 8.16 2.87 -2.36
N ILE A 30 6.84 2.83 -2.39
CA ILE A 30 6.07 2.30 -3.51
C ILE A 30 5.42 3.46 -4.24
N LYS A 31 5.66 3.55 -5.54
CA LYS A 31 4.96 4.49 -6.42
C LYS A 31 3.72 3.81 -6.96
N ILE A 32 2.58 4.46 -6.82
CA ILE A 32 1.32 3.97 -7.36
C ILE A 32 0.77 5.02 -8.31
N HIS A 33 0.65 4.65 -9.57
CA HIS A 33 0.02 5.46 -10.60
C HIS A 33 -1.40 4.96 -10.79
N ILE A 34 -2.37 5.85 -10.71
CA ILE A 34 -3.78 5.49 -10.87
C ILE A 34 -4.46 6.41 -11.88
N THR A 35 -5.42 5.87 -12.60
CA THR A 35 -6.18 6.63 -13.59
C THR A 35 -7.24 7.52 -12.95
N SER A 36 -7.62 7.26 -11.70
CA SER A 36 -8.62 8.03 -10.98
C SER A 36 -8.17 9.45 -10.68
N ALA A 37 -9.14 10.36 -10.59
CA ALA A 37 -8.92 11.74 -10.16
C ALA A 37 -8.86 11.81 -8.63
N PRO A 38 -8.20 12.85 -8.05
CA PRO A 38 -8.12 13.02 -6.59
C PRO A 38 -9.38 13.69 -6.04
N LYS A 39 -10.56 13.17 -6.39
CA LYS A 39 -11.86 13.76 -6.00
C LYS A 39 -12.72 12.72 -5.30
N HIS A 40 -13.49 13.16 -4.31
CA HIS A 40 -14.49 12.34 -3.64
C HIS A 40 -13.93 11.05 -3.09
N ASN A 41 -12.70 11.08 -2.57
CA ASN A 41 -12.02 9.92 -2.00
C ASN A 41 -11.75 8.78 -3.01
N ARG A 42 -11.91 9.02 -4.30
CA ARG A 42 -11.71 7.99 -5.34
C ARG A 42 -10.28 7.48 -5.39
N ALA A 43 -9.31 8.40 -5.32
CA ALA A 43 -7.91 8.04 -5.37
C ALA A 43 -7.52 7.14 -4.20
N ASN A 44 -8.01 7.42 -3.00
CA ASN A 44 -7.74 6.62 -1.82
C ASN A 44 -8.33 5.21 -1.97
N ILE A 45 -9.59 5.13 -2.38
CA ILE A 45 -10.28 3.85 -2.57
C ILE A 45 -9.57 3.03 -3.65
N HIS A 46 -9.19 3.65 -4.76
CA HIS A 46 -8.47 2.97 -5.84
C HIS A 46 -7.11 2.45 -5.36
N THR A 47 -6.37 3.28 -4.64
CA THR A 47 -5.07 2.91 -4.07
C THR A 47 -5.22 1.71 -3.11
N MET A 48 -6.18 1.78 -2.20
CA MET A 48 -6.42 0.70 -1.23
C MET A 48 -6.82 -0.59 -1.93
N LYS A 49 -7.64 -0.50 -2.97
CA LYS A 49 -8.05 -1.67 -3.74
C LYS A 49 -6.87 -2.32 -4.45
N MET A 50 -6.00 -1.52 -5.09
CA MET A 50 -4.81 -2.03 -5.76
C MET A 50 -3.89 -2.75 -4.76
N LEU A 51 -3.69 -2.16 -3.58
CA LEU A 51 -2.85 -2.76 -2.54
C LEU A 51 -3.47 -4.04 -1.98
N SER A 52 -4.79 -4.07 -1.79
CA SER A 52 -5.47 -5.26 -1.29
C SER A 52 -5.27 -6.45 -2.23
N GLU A 53 -5.35 -6.21 -3.53
CA GLU A 53 -5.11 -7.24 -4.54
C GLU A 53 -3.64 -7.66 -4.57
N LEU A 54 -2.73 -6.69 -4.49
CA LEU A 54 -1.29 -6.94 -4.55
C LEU A 54 -0.80 -7.81 -3.39
N PHE A 55 -1.30 -7.57 -2.19
CA PHE A 55 -0.92 -8.31 -0.99
C PHE A 55 -1.90 -9.43 -0.63
N ASN A 56 -2.90 -9.64 -1.47
CA ASN A 56 -3.91 -10.68 -1.33
C ASN A 56 -4.62 -10.64 0.02
N VAL A 57 -5.18 -9.50 0.35
CA VAL A 57 -5.96 -9.28 1.58
C VAL A 57 -7.25 -8.56 1.25
N SER A 58 -8.20 -8.60 2.19
CA SER A 58 -9.41 -7.79 2.11
C SER A 58 -9.03 -6.31 2.14
N ILE A 59 -9.79 -5.48 1.45
CA ILE A 59 -9.60 -4.02 1.48
C ILE A 59 -9.71 -3.48 2.91
N ASN A 60 -10.46 -4.14 3.78
CA ASN A 60 -10.58 -3.76 5.19
C ASN A 60 -9.26 -3.90 5.96
N ASN A 61 -8.32 -4.65 5.43
CA ASN A 61 -6.99 -4.83 6.01
C ASN A 61 -5.95 -3.85 5.47
N VAL A 62 -6.38 -2.91 4.64
CA VAL A 62 -5.52 -1.85 4.08
C VAL A 62 -5.95 -0.54 4.73
N ILE A 63 -5.08 0.05 5.53
CA ILE A 63 -5.42 1.21 6.36
C ILE A 63 -4.45 2.35 6.08
N ILE A 64 -4.99 3.50 5.69
CA ILE A 64 -4.20 4.72 5.54
C ILE A 64 -4.00 5.30 6.95
N ILE A 65 -2.78 5.23 7.47
CA ILE A 65 -2.48 5.73 8.81
C ILE A 65 -1.95 7.16 8.80
N GLN A 66 -1.52 7.66 7.64
CA GLN A 66 -1.03 9.02 7.50
C GLN A 66 -1.17 9.46 6.05
N GLY A 67 -1.48 10.75 5.84
CA GLY A 67 -1.51 11.34 4.51
C GLY A 67 -2.79 11.09 3.73
N LYS A 68 -3.94 11.02 4.38
CA LYS A 68 -5.22 10.78 3.72
C LYS A 68 -5.47 11.76 2.56
N ASN A 69 -5.10 13.02 2.74
CA ASN A 69 -5.30 14.07 1.72
C ASN A 69 -4.00 14.49 1.05
N SER A 70 -2.98 13.65 1.09
CA SER A 70 -1.67 13.91 0.52
C SER A 70 -1.34 12.86 -0.52
N SER A 71 -0.48 13.21 -1.48
CA SER A 71 0.08 12.23 -2.41
C SER A 71 1.07 11.30 -1.70
N ASN A 72 1.63 11.72 -0.58
CA ASN A 72 2.53 10.90 0.24
C ASN A 72 1.72 10.29 1.37
N LYS A 73 1.69 8.96 1.43
CA LYS A 73 0.87 8.24 2.39
C LYS A 73 1.69 7.20 3.12
N LYS A 74 1.27 6.91 4.33
CA LYS A 74 1.75 5.76 5.07
C LYS A 74 0.57 4.81 5.23
N ILE A 75 0.74 3.57 4.75
CA ILE A 75 -0.35 2.60 4.68
C ILE A 75 0.05 1.33 5.39
N LYS A 76 -0.84 0.84 6.25
CA LYS A 76 -0.67 -0.39 7.00
C LYS A 76 -1.45 -1.50 6.30
N ILE A 77 -0.78 -2.63 6.04
CA ILE A 77 -1.40 -3.83 5.49
C ILE A 77 -1.41 -4.88 6.60
N ILE A 78 -2.59 -5.27 7.04
CA ILE A 78 -2.74 -6.23 8.13
C ILE A 78 -2.76 -7.65 7.57
N ASN A 79 -1.91 -8.51 8.12
CA ASN A 79 -1.87 -9.93 7.81
C ASN A 79 -1.73 -10.21 6.31
N PRO A 80 -0.69 -9.66 5.65
CA PRO A 80 -0.51 -9.86 4.22
C PRO A 80 -0.32 -11.33 3.90
N LYS A 81 -0.98 -11.80 2.85
CA LYS A 81 -0.88 -13.19 2.39
C LYS A 81 0.19 -13.37 1.31
N LYS A 82 0.61 -12.27 0.71
CA LYS A 82 1.59 -12.26 -0.37
C LYS A 82 2.49 -11.03 -0.20
N ILE A 83 3.79 -11.22 -0.39
CA ILE A 83 4.76 -10.11 -0.38
C ILE A 83 5.34 -10.03 -1.80
N PRO A 84 4.81 -9.13 -2.64
CA PRO A 84 5.15 -9.07 -4.07
C PRO A 84 6.53 -8.50 -4.36
N PHE A 85 7.12 -7.77 -3.39
CA PHE A 85 8.43 -7.16 -3.55
C PHE A 85 9.35 -7.59 -2.42
N LYS A 86 10.66 -7.49 -2.66
CA LYS A 86 11.64 -7.65 -1.59
C LYS A 86 11.64 -6.36 -0.76
N LEU A 87 10.94 -6.36 0.36
CA LEU A 87 10.79 -5.18 1.21
C LEU A 87 11.85 -5.12 2.30
N PRO A 88 12.26 -3.91 2.73
CA PRO A 88 13.15 -3.76 3.88
C PRO A 88 12.57 -4.38 5.15
N GLN A 89 13.46 -4.91 5.99
CA GLN A 89 13.04 -5.59 7.24
C GLN A 89 12.27 -4.69 8.18
N ASP A 90 12.59 -3.42 8.22
CA ASP A 90 11.92 -2.46 9.11
C ASP A 90 10.48 -2.12 8.70
N PHE A 91 10.03 -2.61 7.53
CA PHE A 91 8.63 -2.50 7.14
C PHE A 91 7.76 -3.55 7.85
N PHE A 92 8.36 -4.64 8.34
CA PHE A 92 7.63 -5.78 8.88
C PHE A 92 7.46 -5.70 10.38
N TYR A 93 6.26 -6.04 10.84
CA TYR A 93 5.92 -6.18 12.25
C TYR A 93 5.36 -7.57 12.47
N TYR A 94 5.91 -8.29 13.43
CA TYR A 94 5.65 -9.71 13.63
C TYR A 94 4.81 -9.98 14.87
N ASN A 95 4.09 -11.10 14.85
CA ASN A 95 3.46 -11.62 16.04
C ASN A 95 4.52 -12.23 16.94
N ASN A 96 4.39 -12.00 18.24
CA ASN A 96 5.27 -12.59 19.23
C ASN A 96 4.77 -13.96 19.69
#